data_a4d2e08880ef7b3db13392546d1059d8
#
_entry.id   a4d2e08880ef7b3db13392546d1059d8
#
_cell.length_a   1.000
_cell.length_b   1.000
_cell.length_c   1.000
_cell.angle_alpha   90.00
_cell.angle_beta   90.00
_cell.angle_gamma   90.00
#
_symmetry.space_group_name_H-M   'P 1'
#
loop_
_entity.id
_entity.type
_entity.pdbx_description
1 polymer ?
#
loop_
_entity_poly.entity_id
_entity_poly.type
_entity_poly.pdbx_seq_one_letter_code
_entity_poly.pdbx_strand_id
1 'polypeptide(L)'
;MTAPLTLSADGQTVGNTPVLWTDDGYWAKLEGFNFGGIKDRAALYMVEQARRRGELRPGAPIVESTSGTLGLGLALAGVLHGHPVHVVTDPGLEPIVERMLVAHGARVHVVPEPSPQGGWQQARMDRVAELLAGLDGAWWPNQYGNPDNPAAYTGLAAELSAQLDRIDVLVCAVGTGGHSAGISRALRATSSPALELVGVDSVNSTVFGLPAGERLMRGLGSSIHPGNVDHGAFDEVHWVGPAEAVRAARRLASRQFATGGWSVGAVALVAGWLARTRPRGTRIAAVFPDGPQRYFDTVFNDEFCAAHGLLDGPVREDPAAYVSDDSVSGWTRRVLERVR
;
A
#
# COMPACT_ATOMS: atom_id res chain seq x y z
N MET A 1 6.74 -5.75 36.75
CA MET A 1 5.50 -5.42 36.04
C MET A 1 5.69 -4.02 35.45
N THR A 2 6.05 -3.95 34.18
CA THR A 2 6.12 -2.69 33.43
C THR A 2 4.70 -2.24 33.15
N ALA A 3 4.38 -1.01 33.53
CA ALA A 3 3.09 -0.39 33.23
C ALA A 3 2.88 -0.46 31.70
N PRO A 4 1.65 -0.76 31.20
CA PRO A 4 1.38 -0.72 29.80
C PRO A 4 1.65 0.70 29.29
N LEU A 5 2.29 0.81 28.12
CA LEU A 5 2.43 2.07 27.39
C LEU A 5 1.05 2.72 27.29
N THR A 6 0.87 3.84 27.98
CA THR A 6 -0.31 4.68 27.84
C THR A 6 -0.20 5.38 26.49
N LEU A 7 -0.93 4.86 25.53
CA LEU A 7 -1.18 5.49 24.24
C LEU A 7 -1.89 6.84 24.47
N SER A 8 -1.89 7.72 23.46
CA SER A 8 -2.61 9.00 23.47
C SER A 8 -3.97 8.93 24.20
N ALA A 9 -4.51 10.03 24.67
CA ALA A 9 -5.73 10.07 25.49
C ALA A 9 -6.93 9.30 24.91
N ASP A 10 -6.89 8.99 23.62
CA ASP A 10 -7.85 8.17 22.85
C ASP A 10 -7.33 6.77 22.51
N GLY A 11 -6.13 6.38 22.97
CA GLY A 11 -5.58 5.03 22.81
C GLY A 11 -5.08 4.67 21.40
N GLN A 12 -5.02 5.61 20.47
CA GLN A 12 -4.60 5.33 19.09
C GLN A 12 -3.11 5.59 18.87
N THR A 13 -2.36 4.54 18.50
CA THR A 13 -0.96 4.65 18.04
C THR A 13 -0.84 4.90 16.54
N VAL A 14 -1.93 4.71 15.78
CA VAL A 14 -1.98 4.74 14.32
C VAL A 14 -3.17 5.57 13.89
N GLY A 15 -2.96 6.44 12.92
CA GLY A 15 -3.97 7.36 12.43
C GLY A 15 -3.67 8.82 12.74
N ASN A 16 -4.65 9.68 12.54
CA ASN A 16 -4.52 11.14 12.67
C ASN A 16 -3.35 11.72 11.87
N THR A 17 -3.07 11.13 10.73
CA THR A 17 -1.97 11.55 9.86
C THR A 17 -2.28 12.89 9.19
N PRO A 18 -1.27 13.73 8.92
CA PRO A 18 -1.51 15.04 8.32
C PRO A 18 -1.88 14.94 6.83
N VAL A 19 -2.48 16.01 6.32
CA VAL A 19 -2.58 16.31 4.89
C VAL A 19 -1.67 17.49 4.56
N LEU A 20 -1.06 17.44 3.38
CA LEU A 20 -0.19 18.47 2.84
C LEU A 20 -0.76 18.97 1.51
N TRP A 21 -0.92 20.29 1.36
CA TRP A 21 -1.15 20.90 0.05
C TRP A 21 0.14 20.93 -0.74
N THR A 22 0.13 20.36 -1.93
CA THR A 22 1.33 20.30 -2.80
C THR A 22 1.37 21.44 -3.79
N ASP A 23 2.58 21.85 -4.22
CA ASP A 23 2.75 22.87 -5.26
C ASP A 23 2.19 22.43 -6.62
N ASP A 24 2.04 21.12 -6.82
CA ASP A 24 1.42 20.55 -8.01
C ASP A 24 -0.13 20.60 -7.98
N GLY A 25 -0.74 21.14 -6.91
CA GLY A 25 -2.18 21.49 -6.86
C GLY A 25 -3.12 20.37 -6.39
N TYR A 26 -2.67 19.48 -5.51
CA TYR A 26 -3.48 18.45 -4.88
C TYR A 26 -3.13 18.28 -3.39
N TRP A 27 -4.00 17.62 -2.63
CA TRP A 27 -3.77 17.28 -1.24
C TRP A 27 -3.14 15.89 -1.11
N ALA A 28 -2.03 15.78 -0.37
CA ALA A 28 -1.38 14.51 -0.06
C ALA A 28 -1.70 14.09 1.38
N LYS A 29 -2.31 12.91 1.57
CA LYS A 29 -2.52 12.28 2.87
C LYS A 29 -1.29 11.45 3.24
N LEU A 30 -0.56 11.86 4.28
CA LEU A 30 0.78 11.37 4.59
C LEU A 30 0.74 10.16 5.55
N GLU A 31 0.40 9.00 5.06
CA GLU A 31 0.32 7.77 5.86
C GLU A 31 1.70 7.24 6.32
N GLY A 32 2.78 7.75 5.77
CA GLY A 32 4.15 7.50 6.24
C GLY A 32 4.44 8.05 7.65
N PHE A 33 3.52 8.81 8.26
CA PHE A 33 3.59 9.22 9.66
C PHE A 33 3.17 8.09 10.63
N ASN A 34 2.48 7.06 10.17
CA ASN A 34 2.39 5.80 10.90
C ASN A 34 3.73 5.07 10.81
N PHE A 35 4.08 4.28 11.81
CA PHE A 35 5.37 3.59 11.92
C PHE A 35 5.72 2.74 10.68
N GLY A 36 4.84 1.84 10.26
CA GLY A 36 4.97 1.00 9.06
C GLY A 36 4.16 1.52 7.87
N GLY A 37 3.58 2.71 7.96
CA GLY A 37 2.75 3.30 6.91
C GLY A 37 1.28 2.92 6.97
N ILE A 38 0.59 3.06 5.86
CA ILE A 38 -0.86 2.85 5.75
C ILE A 38 -1.32 1.46 6.20
N LYS A 39 -0.44 0.45 6.09
CA LYS A 39 -0.75 -0.94 6.45
C LYS A 39 -0.89 -1.18 7.95
N ASP A 40 -0.40 -0.28 8.79
CA ASP A 40 -0.58 -0.36 10.24
C ASP A 40 -2.06 -0.32 10.61
N ARG A 41 -2.86 0.48 9.88
CA ARG A 41 -4.30 0.55 10.07
C ARG A 41 -4.97 -0.82 9.85
N ALA A 42 -4.63 -1.49 8.74
CA ALA A 42 -5.17 -2.81 8.44
C ALA A 42 -4.69 -3.86 9.43
N ALA A 43 -3.40 -3.86 9.77
CA ALA A 43 -2.82 -4.83 10.69
C ALA A 43 -3.48 -4.77 12.07
N LEU A 44 -3.54 -3.58 12.67
CA LEU A 44 -4.18 -3.40 13.98
C LEU A 44 -5.65 -3.76 13.95
N TYR A 45 -6.39 -3.28 12.95
CA TYR A 45 -7.83 -3.55 12.84
C TYR A 45 -8.12 -5.04 12.66
N MET A 46 -7.45 -5.73 11.75
CA MET A 46 -7.62 -7.17 11.52
C MET A 46 -7.33 -7.97 12.79
N VAL A 47 -6.22 -7.66 13.48
CA VAL A 47 -5.86 -8.33 14.75
C VAL A 47 -6.92 -8.08 15.82
N GLU A 48 -7.38 -6.84 15.97
CA GLU A 48 -8.40 -6.49 16.96
C GLU A 48 -9.74 -7.20 16.66
N GLN A 49 -10.19 -7.22 15.40
CA GLN A 49 -11.43 -7.90 15.02
C GLN A 49 -11.33 -9.42 15.25
N ALA A 50 -10.21 -10.06 14.88
CA ALA A 50 -9.99 -11.48 15.11
C ALA A 50 -10.00 -11.82 16.60
N ARG A 51 -9.41 -10.98 17.46
CA ARG A 51 -9.46 -11.13 18.92
C ARG A 51 -10.89 -10.99 19.46
N ARG A 52 -11.64 -10.00 19.01
CA ARG A 52 -13.05 -9.77 19.41
C ARG A 52 -13.95 -10.94 19.03
N ARG A 53 -13.71 -11.57 17.88
CA ARG A 53 -14.46 -12.75 17.43
C ARG A 53 -13.95 -14.08 18.01
N GLY A 54 -12.86 -14.06 18.78
CA GLY A 54 -12.23 -15.26 19.34
C GLY A 54 -11.46 -16.12 18.34
N GLU A 55 -11.25 -15.63 17.12
CA GLU A 55 -10.45 -16.28 16.07
C GLU A 55 -8.96 -16.27 16.43
N LEU A 56 -8.48 -15.19 17.04
CA LEU A 56 -7.13 -15.04 17.56
C LEU A 56 -7.17 -15.11 19.09
N ARG A 57 -6.81 -16.26 19.66
CA ARG A 57 -6.76 -16.49 21.11
C ARG A 57 -5.60 -15.71 21.75
N PRO A 58 -5.69 -15.28 23.01
CA PRO A 58 -4.59 -14.61 23.72
C PRO A 58 -3.28 -15.41 23.63
N GLY A 59 -2.19 -14.74 23.22
CA GLY A 59 -0.86 -15.35 23.07
C GLY A 59 -0.68 -16.23 21.82
N ALA A 60 -1.72 -16.48 21.02
CA ALA A 60 -1.62 -17.29 19.83
C ALA A 60 -0.76 -16.58 18.75
N PRO A 61 0.03 -17.35 17.95
CA PRO A 61 0.86 -16.77 16.93
C PRO A 61 0.08 -16.17 15.75
N ILE A 62 0.59 -15.09 15.19
CA ILE A 62 0.12 -14.51 13.93
C ILE A 62 1.09 -14.91 12.82
N VAL A 63 0.60 -15.44 11.70
CA VAL A 63 1.42 -15.88 10.56
C VAL A 63 0.93 -15.17 9.29
N GLU A 64 1.79 -14.42 8.58
CA GLU A 64 1.39 -13.74 7.35
C GLU A 64 2.49 -13.77 6.30
N SER A 65 2.07 -13.88 5.03
CA SER A 65 2.91 -13.73 3.86
C SER A 65 3.00 -12.25 3.45
N THR A 66 4.16 -11.63 3.64
CA THR A 66 4.36 -10.25 3.21
C THR A 66 5.84 -9.94 2.98
N SER A 67 6.13 -9.19 1.92
CA SER A 67 7.45 -8.61 1.64
C SER A 67 7.52 -7.12 1.99
N GLY A 68 6.59 -6.62 2.81
CA GLY A 68 6.46 -5.19 3.01
C GLY A 68 5.90 -4.75 4.36
N THR A 69 5.29 -3.59 4.33
CA THR A 69 4.89 -2.82 5.51
C THR A 69 3.77 -3.47 6.34
N LEU A 70 2.99 -4.41 5.78
CA LEU A 70 2.03 -5.14 6.61
C LEU A 70 2.72 -5.93 7.73
N GLY A 71 3.89 -6.51 7.46
CA GLY A 71 4.68 -7.21 8.47
C GLY A 71 5.04 -6.31 9.65
N LEU A 72 5.41 -5.05 9.38
CA LEU A 72 5.70 -4.06 10.43
C LEU A 72 4.44 -3.73 11.25
N GLY A 73 3.31 -3.52 10.60
CA GLY A 73 2.04 -3.29 11.28
C GLY A 73 1.60 -4.49 12.15
N LEU A 74 1.81 -5.73 11.67
CA LEU A 74 1.54 -6.93 12.46
C LEU A 74 2.52 -7.08 13.63
N ALA A 75 3.81 -6.74 13.44
CA ALA A 75 4.78 -6.73 14.52
C ALA A 75 4.38 -5.71 15.61
N LEU A 76 3.94 -4.51 15.21
CA LEU A 76 3.36 -3.52 16.14
C LEU A 76 2.15 -4.08 16.88
N ALA A 77 1.19 -4.69 16.17
CA ALA A 77 0.02 -5.33 16.77
C ALA A 77 0.41 -6.46 17.74
N GLY A 78 1.43 -7.25 17.37
CA GLY A 78 1.98 -8.31 18.21
C GLY A 78 2.53 -7.78 19.54
N VAL A 79 3.31 -6.69 19.50
CA VAL A 79 3.82 -6.02 20.70
C VAL A 79 2.70 -5.48 21.58
N LEU A 80 1.70 -4.81 20.98
CA LEU A 80 0.60 -4.19 21.71
C LEU A 80 -0.32 -5.22 22.37
N HIS A 81 -0.53 -6.37 21.75
CA HIS A 81 -1.51 -7.36 22.18
C HIS A 81 -0.92 -8.67 22.70
N GLY A 82 0.42 -8.81 22.73
CA GLY A 82 1.10 -9.99 23.27
C GLY A 82 1.03 -11.22 22.36
N HIS A 83 1.11 -11.03 21.03
CA HIS A 83 1.09 -12.11 20.06
C HIS A 83 2.47 -12.29 19.40
N PRO A 84 3.06 -13.50 19.36
CA PRO A 84 4.21 -13.79 18.51
C PRO A 84 3.83 -13.60 17.04
N VAL A 85 4.73 -12.95 16.26
CA VAL A 85 4.48 -12.68 14.84
C VAL A 85 5.51 -13.41 13.98
N HIS A 86 5.03 -14.15 13.01
CA HIS A 86 5.81 -14.87 12.01
C HIS A 86 5.52 -14.27 10.63
N VAL A 87 6.53 -13.68 10.02
CA VAL A 87 6.47 -13.08 8.68
C VAL A 87 7.14 -14.02 7.69
N VAL A 88 6.39 -14.47 6.70
CA VAL A 88 6.91 -15.28 5.59
C VAL A 88 7.20 -14.37 4.39
N THR A 89 8.42 -14.39 3.91
CA THR A 89 8.90 -13.53 2.82
C THR A 89 9.79 -14.29 1.84
N ASP A 90 10.22 -13.61 0.79
CA ASP A 90 11.21 -14.08 -0.19
C ASP A 90 12.50 -13.25 -0.09
N PRO A 91 13.59 -13.62 -0.81
CA PRO A 91 14.86 -12.90 -0.79
C PRO A 91 14.79 -11.44 -1.23
N GLY A 92 13.66 -11.00 -1.79
CA GLY A 92 13.43 -9.59 -2.17
C GLY A 92 13.00 -8.68 -1.01
N LEU A 93 12.98 -9.16 0.24
CA LEU A 93 12.74 -8.29 1.41
C LEU A 93 13.92 -7.32 1.58
N GLU A 94 13.61 -6.03 1.71
CA GLU A 94 14.65 -5.03 1.95
C GLU A 94 15.32 -5.27 3.32
N PRO A 95 16.66 -5.24 3.40
CA PRO A 95 17.39 -5.53 4.65
C PRO A 95 17.00 -4.63 5.82
N ILE A 96 16.61 -3.39 5.55
CA ILE A 96 16.12 -2.47 6.59
C ILE A 96 14.81 -2.95 7.18
N VAL A 97 13.88 -3.45 6.36
CA VAL A 97 12.58 -3.96 6.81
C VAL A 97 12.77 -5.22 7.65
N GLU A 98 13.67 -6.13 7.24
CA GLU A 98 14.00 -7.30 8.03
C GLU A 98 14.52 -6.91 9.42
N ARG A 99 15.48 -5.98 9.49
CA ARG A 99 16.01 -5.47 10.77
C ARG A 99 14.92 -4.85 11.64
N MET A 100 14.00 -4.09 11.04
CA MET A 100 12.88 -3.51 11.77
C MET A 100 11.94 -4.59 12.32
N LEU A 101 11.60 -5.61 11.55
CA LEU A 101 10.77 -6.74 11.96
C LEU A 101 11.40 -7.47 13.16
N VAL A 102 12.68 -7.82 13.05
CA VAL A 102 13.44 -8.51 14.12
C VAL A 102 13.53 -7.63 15.38
N ALA A 103 13.78 -6.34 15.23
CA ALA A 103 13.83 -5.40 16.36
C ALA A 103 12.50 -5.30 17.13
N HIS A 104 11.38 -5.57 16.45
CA HIS A 104 10.04 -5.63 17.07
C HIS A 104 9.62 -7.05 17.46
N GLY A 105 10.57 -8.01 17.50
CA GLY A 105 10.34 -9.37 17.97
C GLY A 105 9.65 -10.29 16.97
N ALA A 106 9.44 -9.88 15.72
CA ALA A 106 8.90 -10.75 14.70
C ALA A 106 9.95 -11.80 14.25
N ARG A 107 9.47 -13.00 13.94
CA ARG A 107 10.28 -14.07 13.33
C ARG A 107 10.12 -14.03 11.83
N VAL A 108 11.21 -13.81 11.11
CA VAL A 108 11.23 -13.73 9.65
C VAL A 108 11.59 -15.10 9.07
N HIS A 109 10.76 -15.61 8.17
CA HIS A 109 10.94 -16.86 7.44
C HIS A 109 11.12 -16.55 5.96
N VAL A 110 12.36 -16.63 5.48
CA VAL A 110 12.68 -16.42 4.06
C VAL A 110 12.55 -17.75 3.35
N VAL A 111 11.67 -17.85 2.34
CA VAL A 111 11.61 -19.03 1.47
C VAL A 111 12.83 -19.05 0.55
N PRO A 112 13.55 -20.19 0.44
CA PRO A 112 14.83 -20.22 -0.26
C PRO A 112 14.69 -20.20 -1.79
N GLU A 113 13.60 -20.76 -2.32
CA GLU A 113 13.38 -20.98 -3.75
C GLU A 113 11.93 -20.72 -4.13
N PRO A 114 11.64 -20.27 -5.36
CA PRO A 114 10.26 -20.15 -5.84
C PRO A 114 9.67 -21.54 -6.12
N SER A 115 8.38 -21.70 -5.88
CA SER A 115 7.66 -22.91 -6.31
C SER A 115 7.66 -23.05 -7.84
N PRO A 116 7.77 -24.27 -8.37
CA PRO A 116 7.72 -24.52 -9.83
C PRO A 116 6.44 -23.99 -10.49
N GLN A 117 5.34 -23.99 -9.74
CA GLN A 117 4.06 -23.40 -10.15
C GLN A 117 3.72 -22.26 -9.18
N GLY A 118 3.47 -21.06 -9.69
CA GLY A 118 3.12 -19.88 -8.88
C GLY A 118 4.28 -19.10 -8.25
N GLY A 119 5.54 -19.51 -8.50
CA GLY A 119 6.74 -18.74 -8.16
C GLY A 119 6.87 -18.42 -6.66
N TRP A 120 7.45 -17.26 -6.36
CA TRP A 120 7.68 -16.80 -5.00
C TRP A 120 6.40 -16.66 -4.17
N GLN A 121 5.30 -16.25 -4.80
CA GLN A 121 4.02 -16.11 -4.09
C GLN A 121 3.53 -17.46 -3.57
N GLN A 122 3.57 -18.50 -4.39
CA GLN A 122 3.15 -19.84 -3.97
C GLN A 122 4.08 -20.39 -2.89
N ALA A 123 5.40 -20.29 -3.06
CA ALA A 123 6.36 -20.73 -2.05
C ALA A 123 6.10 -20.10 -0.67
N ARG A 124 5.78 -18.80 -0.64
CA ARG A 124 5.41 -18.13 0.61
C ARG A 124 4.09 -18.64 1.19
N MET A 125 3.09 -18.92 0.34
CA MET A 125 1.80 -19.46 0.78
C MET A 125 1.94 -20.88 1.34
N ASP A 126 2.76 -21.73 0.70
CA ASP A 126 3.05 -23.08 1.19
C ASP A 126 3.70 -23.03 2.58
N ARG A 127 4.66 -22.10 2.76
CA ARG A 127 5.32 -21.91 4.06
C ARG A 127 4.37 -21.35 5.12
N VAL A 128 3.42 -20.48 4.77
CA VAL A 128 2.36 -20.05 5.69
C VAL A 128 1.53 -21.24 6.13
N ALA A 129 1.11 -22.11 5.21
CA ALA A 129 0.33 -23.31 5.53
C ALA A 129 1.08 -24.26 6.47
N GLU A 130 2.37 -24.49 6.26
CA GLU A 130 3.22 -25.28 7.15
C GLU A 130 3.26 -24.69 8.59
N LEU A 131 3.46 -23.37 8.70
CA LEU A 131 3.53 -22.70 9.99
C LEU A 131 2.18 -22.74 10.72
N LEU A 132 1.06 -22.58 10.00
CA LEU A 132 -0.28 -22.69 10.56
C LEU A 132 -0.56 -24.10 11.08
N ALA A 133 -0.08 -25.13 10.39
CA ALA A 133 -0.22 -26.52 10.84
C ALA A 133 0.68 -26.86 12.03
N GLY A 134 1.85 -26.22 12.13
CA GLY A 134 2.87 -26.53 13.15
C GLY A 134 2.78 -25.69 14.42
N LEU A 135 2.06 -24.58 14.43
CA LEU A 135 1.96 -23.64 15.56
C LEU A 135 0.54 -23.69 16.14
N ASP A 136 0.43 -24.09 17.42
CA ASP A 136 -0.88 -24.22 18.07
C ASP A 136 -1.66 -22.91 18.08
N GLY A 137 -2.86 -22.95 17.53
CA GLY A 137 -3.78 -21.84 17.46
C GLY A 137 -3.33 -20.65 16.61
N ALA A 138 -2.33 -20.86 15.75
CA ALA A 138 -1.86 -19.81 14.85
C ALA A 138 -3.00 -19.25 13.98
N TRP A 139 -2.99 -17.94 13.80
CA TRP A 139 -3.98 -17.24 13.01
C TRP A 139 -3.31 -16.53 11.80
N TRP A 140 -4.01 -16.56 10.68
CA TRP A 140 -3.59 -15.94 9.43
C TRP A 140 -4.47 -14.74 9.08
N PRO A 141 -3.94 -13.52 9.05
CA PRO A 141 -4.66 -12.31 8.65
C PRO A 141 -5.21 -12.34 7.24
N ASN A 142 -4.53 -13.00 6.29
CA ASN A 142 -4.92 -13.08 4.88
C ASN A 142 -5.25 -11.73 4.27
N GLN A 143 -4.26 -10.84 4.17
CA GLN A 143 -4.45 -9.46 3.70
C GLN A 143 -5.16 -9.32 2.34
N TYR A 144 -5.11 -10.33 1.48
CA TYR A 144 -5.67 -10.29 0.14
C TYR A 144 -7.16 -10.62 0.08
N GLY A 145 -7.68 -11.37 1.04
CA GLY A 145 -9.07 -11.85 1.05
C GLY A 145 -9.87 -11.47 2.29
N ASN A 146 -9.23 -10.97 3.35
CA ASN A 146 -9.90 -10.63 4.60
C ASN A 146 -10.72 -9.33 4.45
N PRO A 147 -12.05 -9.36 4.67
CA PRO A 147 -12.91 -8.18 4.58
C PRO A 147 -12.60 -7.11 5.64
N ASP A 148 -11.94 -7.45 6.73
CA ASP A 148 -11.49 -6.49 7.74
C ASP A 148 -10.39 -5.57 7.20
N ASN A 149 -9.65 -5.98 6.15
CA ASN A 149 -8.65 -5.12 5.54
C ASN A 149 -9.28 -3.85 4.94
N PRO A 150 -10.26 -3.89 4.02
CA PRO A 150 -10.92 -2.66 3.58
C PRO A 150 -11.67 -1.94 4.71
N ALA A 151 -12.29 -2.66 5.65
CA ALA A 151 -13.01 -2.04 6.76
C ALA A 151 -12.11 -1.16 7.66
N ALA A 152 -10.84 -1.51 7.79
CA ALA A 152 -9.84 -0.76 8.57
C ALA A 152 -9.67 0.70 8.13
N TYR A 153 -10.04 1.04 6.91
CA TYR A 153 -9.79 2.37 6.35
C TYR A 153 -10.98 3.34 6.46
N THR A 154 -12.05 2.93 7.13
CA THR A 154 -13.17 3.83 7.45
C THR A 154 -12.71 5.01 8.31
N GLY A 155 -11.81 4.78 9.28
CA GLY A 155 -11.22 5.84 10.08
C GLY A 155 -10.40 6.84 9.25
N LEU A 156 -9.63 6.36 8.28
CA LEU A 156 -8.88 7.22 7.35
C LEU A 156 -9.81 8.09 6.49
N ALA A 157 -10.94 7.53 6.03
CA ALA A 157 -11.96 8.29 5.31
C ALA A 157 -12.57 9.40 6.19
N ALA A 158 -12.84 9.11 7.46
CA ALA A 158 -13.33 10.11 8.42
C ALA A 158 -12.30 11.23 8.65
N GLU A 159 -11.02 10.89 8.79
CA GLU A 159 -9.94 11.90 8.88
C GLU A 159 -9.89 12.79 7.64
N LEU A 160 -9.95 12.20 6.43
CA LEU A 160 -9.96 12.95 5.17
C LEU A 160 -11.17 13.88 5.07
N SER A 161 -12.36 13.41 5.47
CA SER A 161 -13.58 14.23 5.49
C SER A 161 -13.43 15.41 6.47
N ALA A 162 -12.87 15.18 7.66
CA ALA A 162 -12.64 16.24 8.65
C ALA A 162 -11.58 17.26 8.20
N GLN A 163 -10.56 16.81 7.48
CA GLN A 163 -9.43 17.65 7.03
C GLN A 163 -9.73 18.43 5.74
N LEU A 164 -10.53 17.85 4.83
CA LEU A 164 -10.73 18.38 3.47
C LEU A 164 -12.20 18.68 3.13
N ASP A 165 -13.15 18.38 4.04
CA ASP A 165 -14.59 18.52 3.84
C ASP A 165 -15.12 17.63 2.68
N ARG A 166 -14.89 18.00 1.42
CA ARG A 166 -15.27 17.25 0.23
C ARG A 166 -14.05 16.89 -0.61
N ILE A 167 -14.08 15.71 -1.21
CA ILE A 167 -13.07 15.24 -2.18
C ILE A 167 -13.80 14.86 -3.47
N ASP A 168 -13.35 15.40 -4.59
CA ASP A 168 -13.91 15.08 -5.91
C ASP A 168 -13.18 13.89 -6.54
N VAL A 169 -11.85 13.80 -6.36
CA VAL A 169 -11.00 12.72 -6.89
C VAL A 169 -10.09 12.17 -5.79
N LEU A 170 -10.13 10.86 -5.62
CA LEU A 170 -9.22 10.13 -4.72
C LEU A 170 -8.23 9.31 -5.54
N VAL A 171 -6.93 9.52 -5.33
CA VAL A 171 -5.87 8.77 -6.02
C VAL A 171 -5.19 7.80 -5.05
N CYS A 172 -5.22 6.51 -5.37
CA CYS A 172 -4.70 5.44 -4.52
C CYS A 172 -3.78 4.49 -5.29
N ALA A 173 -2.61 4.17 -4.74
CA ALA A 173 -1.85 3.01 -5.19
C ALA A 173 -2.64 1.72 -4.90
N VAL A 174 -2.65 0.76 -5.83
CA VAL A 174 -3.41 -0.48 -5.66
C VAL A 174 -2.46 -1.67 -5.56
N GLY A 175 -2.55 -2.39 -4.44
CA GLY A 175 -1.90 -3.68 -4.21
C GLY A 175 -2.94 -4.69 -3.75
N THR A 176 -3.23 -4.75 -2.45
CA THR A 176 -4.31 -5.62 -1.91
C THR A 176 -5.72 -5.08 -2.17
N GLY A 177 -5.86 -3.83 -2.57
CA GLY A 177 -7.15 -3.16 -2.76
C GLY A 177 -7.79 -2.61 -1.48
N GLY A 178 -7.28 -2.97 -0.30
CA GLY A 178 -7.92 -2.64 0.98
C GLY A 178 -8.18 -1.14 1.16
N HIS A 179 -7.15 -0.30 1.08
CA HIS A 179 -7.34 1.13 1.34
C HIS A 179 -8.17 1.83 0.24
N SER A 180 -7.97 1.50 -1.03
CA SER A 180 -8.76 2.10 -2.12
C SER A 180 -10.26 1.77 -1.98
N ALA A 181 -10.61 0.50 -1.71
CA ALA A 181 -11.98 0.08 -1.48
C ALA A 181 -12.58 0.67 -0.21
N GLY A 182 -11.85 0.62 0.91
CA GLY A 182 -12.34 1.10 2.21
C GLY A 182 -12.59 2.61 2.24
N ILE A 183 -11.61 3.40 1.77
CA ILE A 183 -11.71 4.86 1.76
C ILE A 183 -12.81 5.32 0.80
N SER A 184 -12.82 4.82 -0.45
CA SER A 184 -13.78 5.27 -1.46
C SER A 184 -15.22 4.93 -1.07
N ARG A 185 -15.46 3.73 -0.53
CA ARG A 185 -16.77 3.32 -0.03
C ARG A 185 -17.27 4.23 1.08
N ALA A 186 -16.43 4.52 2.07
CA ALA A 186 -16.79 5.35 3.20
C ALA A 186 -17.02 6.83 2.80
N LEU A 187 -16.17 7.40 1.93
CA LEU A 187 -16.33 8.76 1.44
C LEU A 187 -17.58 8.92 0.57
N ARG A 188 -17.88 7.96 -0.31
CA ARG A 188 -19.11 7.96 -1.13
C ARG A 188 -20.38 7.86 -0.31
N ALA A 189 -20.32 7.14 0.81
CA ALA A 189 -21.45 7.01 1.73
C ALA A 189 -21.67 8.27 2.60
N THR A 190 -20.71 9.20 2.67
CA THR A 190 -20.74 10.34 3.59
C THR A 190 -20.52 11.67 2.87
N SER A 191 -19.30 12.19 2.86
CA SER A 191 -18.96 13.55 2.44
C SER A 191 -18.80 13.74 0.93
N SER A 192 -18.60 12.68 0.17
CA SER A 192 -18.21 12.74 -1.24
C SER A 192 -18.98 11.73 -2.12
N PRO A 193 -20.32 11.82 -2.26
CA PRO A 193 -21.13 10.83 -3.00
C PRO A 193 -20.74 10.67 -4.47
N ALA A 194 -20.22 11.74 -5.09
CA ALA A 194 -19.79 11.77 -6.48
C ALA A 194 -18.29 11.49 -6.67
N LEU A 195 -17.60 10.99 -5.64
CA LEU A 195 -16.16 10.74 -5.66
C LEU A 195 -15.73 9.89 -6.86
N GLU A 196 -14.77 10.40 -7.63
CA GLU A 196 -14.02 9.61 -8.60
C GLU A 196 -12.85 8.89 -7.90
N LEU A 197 -12.72 7.58 -8.13
CA LEU A 197 -11.60 6.78 -7.64
C LEU A 197 -10.64 6.48 -8.78
N VAL A 198 -9.41 6.96 -8.64
CA VAL A 198 -8.32 6.71 -9.59
C VAL A 198 -7.33 5.73 -8.98
N GLY A 199 -7.17 4.59 -9.63
CA GLY A 199 -6.23 3.54 -9.25
C GLY A 199 -4.86 3.77 -9.90
N VAL A 200 -3.80 3.59 -9.11
CA VAL A 200 -2.42 3.60 -9.60
C VAL A 200 -1.81 2.22 -9.37
N ASP A 201 -1.49 1.55 -10.45
CA ASP A 201 -0.91 0.22 -10.49
C ASP A 201 0.49 0.26 -11.12
N SER A 202 1.24 -0.82 -11.02
CA SER A 202 2.52 -0.96 -11.70
C SER A 202 2.37 -1.66 -13.05
N VAL A 203 3.25 -1.37 -13.99
CA VAL A 203 3.44 -2.25 -15.16
C VAL A 203 3.70 -3.68 -14.69
N ASN A 204 3.30 -4.69 -15.48
CA ASN A 204 3.42 -6.11 -15.17
C ASN A 204 2.63 -6.58 -13.92
N SER A 205 1.57 -5.87 -13.54
CA SER A 205 0.69 -6.23 -12.42
C SER A 205 -0.61 -6.84 -12.94
N THR A 206 -1.09 -7.89 -12.26
CA THR A 206 -2.36 -8.54 -12.61
C THR A 206 -3.59 -7.85 -12.04
N VAL A 207 -3.43 -6.84 -11.19
CA VAL A 207 -4.56 -6.21 -10.46
C VAL A 207 -5.63 -5.71 -11.43
N PHE A 208 -5.23 -5.06 -12.52
CA PHE A 208 -6.16 -4.54 -13.55
C PHE A 208 -6.00 -5.24 -14.90
N GLY A 209 -5.61 -6.53 -14.88
CA GLY A 209 -5.70 -7.42 -16.03
C GLY A 209 -4.42 -7.57 -16.85
N LEU A 210 -3.34 -6.86 -16.56
CA LEU A 210 -2.09 -7.10 -17.28
C LEU A 210 -1.52 -8.49 -16.96
N PRO A 211 -0.75 -9.08 -17.87
CA PRO A 211 0.03 -10.28 -17.58
C PRO A 211 0.98 -10.06 -16.41
N ALA A 212 1.11 -11.08 -15.54
CA ALA A 212 2.10 -11.06 -14.48
C ALA A 212 3.51 -11.04 -15.04
N GLY A 213 4.36 -10.16 -14.53
CA GLY A 213 5.76 -10.09 -14.92
C GLY A 213 6.66 -9.62 -13.77
N GLU A 214 7.94 -9.49 -14.06
CA GLU A 214 8.91 -8.96 -13.09
C GLU A 214 8.60 -7.51 -12.75
N ARG A 215 8.65 -7.19 -11.46
CA ARG A 215 8.38 -5.84 -10.95
C ARG A 215 9.46 -5.40 -9.97
N LEU A 216 10.07 -4.29 -10.28
CA LEU A 216 11.05 -3.65 -9.40
C LEU A 216 10.36 -2.91 -8.24
N MET A 217 9.20 -2.30 -8.52
CA MET A 217 8.47 -1.49 -7.54
C MET A 217 7.81 -2.33 -6.45
N ARG A 218 7.85 -1.82 -5.22
CA ARG A 218 7.18 -2.39 -4.05
C ARG A 218 6.07 -1.44 -3.56
N GLY A 219 5.10 -2.01 -2.84
CA GLY A 219 3.99 -1.24 -2.26
C GLY A 219 2.78 -1.02 -3.18
N LEU A 220 2.88 -1.35 -4.48
CA LEU A 220 1.78 -1.35 -5.44
C LEU A 220 1.94 -2.51 -6.41
N GLY A 221 0.85 -2.88 -7.06
CA GLY A 221 0.80 -4.02 -7.97
C GLY A 221 0.76 -5.38 -7.26
N SER A 222 0.37 -6.41 -8.00
CA SER A 222 0.29 -7.80 -7.54
C SER A 222 0.57 -8.76 -8.67
N SER A 223 1.04 -9.97 -8.34
CA SER A 223 1.11 -11.13 -9.27
C SER A 223 -0.08 -12.08 -9.13
N ILE A 224 -1.00 -11.76 -8.22
CA ILE A 224 -2.26 -12.47 -8.01
C ILE A 224 -3.41 -11.47 -8.11
N HIS A 225 -4.64 -11.97 -8.25
CA HIS A 225 -5.86 -11.17 -8.20
C HIS A 225 -6.35 -11.05 -6.75
N PRO A 226 -6.16 -9.89 -6.08
CA PRO A 226 -6.58 -9.72 -4.69
C PRO A 226 -8.10 -9.64 -4.57
N GLY A 227 -8.70 -10.43 -3.68
CA GLY A 227 -10.16 -10.44 -3.46
C GLY A 227 -10.73 -9.14 -2.90
N ASN A 228 -9.89 -8.30 -2.29
CA ASN A 228 -10.31 -7.02 -1.72
C ASN A 228 -10.33 -5.86 -2.73
N VAL A 229 -9.92 -6.07 -3.98
CA VAL A 229 -10.00 -5.05 -5.04
C VAL A 229 -11.43 -4.98 -5.55
N ASP A 230 -12.09 -3.87 -5.30
CA ASP A 230 -13.41 -3.56 -5.85
C ASP A 230 -13.23 -2.89 -7.22
N HIS A 231 -13.10 -3.70 -8.28
CA HIS A 231 -12.85 -3.21 -9.63
C HIS A 231 -13.96 -2.27 -10.14
N GLY A 232 -15.21 -2.50 -9.75
CA GLY A 232 -16.35 -1.67 -10.12
C GLY A 232 -16.35 -0.28 -9.46
N ALA A 233 -15.53 -0.09 -8.42
CA ALA A 233 -15.41 1.20 -7.75
C ALA A 233 -14.52 2.21 -8.47
N PHE A 234 -13.62 1.75 -9.37
CA PHE A 234 -12.68 2.61 -10.07
C PHE A 234 -13.28 3.28 -11.29
N ASP A 235 -12.96 4.54 -11.49
CA ASP A 235 -13.33 5.34 -12.66
C ASP A 235 -12.19 5.38 -13.68
N GLU A 236 -10.96 5.29 -13.18
CA GLU A 236 -9.76 5.43 -14.00
C GLU A 236 -8.62 4.62 -13.39
N VAL A 237 -7.77 4.06 -14.22
CA VAL A 237 -6.56 3.33 -13.81
C VAL A 237 -5.36 3.85 -14.58
N HIS A 238 -4.25 4.02 -13.85
CA HIS A 238 -2.94 4.31 -14.41
C HIS A 238 -1.96 3.20 -14.07
N TRP A 239 -1.29 2.65 -15.05
CA TRP A 239 -0.09 1.85 -14.86
C TRP A 239 1.13 2.76 -14.94
N VAL A 240 2.02 2.65 -13.97
CA VAL A 240 3.23 3.49 -13.88
C VAL A 240 4.45 2.59 -13.88
N GLY A 241 5.47 2.99 -14.60
CA GLY A 241 6.77 2.32 -14.63
C GLY A 241 7.70 2.79 -13.51
N PRO A 242 8.76 2.03 -13.21
CA PRO A 242 9.68 2.37 -12.13
C PRO A 242 10.44 3.69 -12.36
N ALA A 243 10.80 4.00 -13.59
CA ALA A 243 11.52 5.23 -13.92
C ALA A 243 10.66 6.47 -13.64
N GLU A 244 9.38 6.44 -14.04
CA GLU A 244 8.45 7.54 -13.78
C GLU A 244 8.21 7.71 -12.28
N ALA A 245 8.02 6.62 -11.56
CA ALA A 245 7.79 6.65 -10.11
C ALA A 245 9.00 7.23 -9.35
N VAL A 246 10.23 6.79 -9.67
CA VAL A 246 11.46 7.31 -9.04
C VAL A 246 11.61 8.81 -9.27
N ARG A 247 11.45 9.27 -10.50
CA ARG A 247 11.61 10.70 -10.83
C ARG A 247 10.59 11.56 -10.11
N ALA A 248 9.34 11.09 -10.02
CA ALA A 248 8.29 11.80 -9.29
C ALA A 248 8.56 11.82 -7.77
N ALA A 249 8.99 10.71 -7.17
CA ALA A 249 9.33 10.65 -5.75
C ALA A 249 10.51 11.59 -5.41
N ARG A 250 11.57 11.60 -6.24
CA ARG A 250 12.72 12.48 -6.05
C ARG A 250 12.36 13.96 -6.23
N ARG A 251 11.49 14.29 -7.21
CA ARG A 251 10.99 15.66 -7.39
C ARG A 251 10.20 16.13 -6.16
N LEU A 252 9.33 15.29 -5.61
CA LEU A 252 8.60 15.58 -4.39
C LEU A 252 9.54 15.86 -3.21
N ALA A 253 10.51 14.97 -2.99
CA ALA A 253 11.47 15.10 -1.90
C ALA A 253 12.27 16.40 -1.98
N SER A 254 12.71 16.79 -3.18
CA SER A 254 13.53 17.99 -3.38
C SER A 254 12.74 19.30 -3.32
N ARG A 255 11.43 19.28 -3.59
CA ARG A 255 10.60 20.50 -3.62
C ARG A 255 9.78 20.73 -2.38
N GLN A 256 9.29 19.66 -1.74
CA GLN A 256 8.26 19.79 -0.71
C GLN A 256 8.54 18.98 0.54
N PHE A 257 9.70 18.31 0.58
CA PHE A 257 10.02 17.41 1.70
C PHE A 257 8.93 16.34 1.97
N ALA A 258 8.02 16.15 1.02
CA ALA A 258 7.05 15.05 1.07
C ALA A 258 7.74 13.82 0.49
N THR A 259 7.96 12.82 1.30
CA THR A 259 8.80 11.69 0.92
C THR A 259 8.08 10.37 1.12
N GLY A 260 8.43 9.43 0.28
CA GLY A 260 7.97 8.05 0.29
C GLY A 260 8.65 7.29 -0.83
N GLY A 261 8.24 6.07 -1.08
CA GLY A 261 8.87 5.23 -2.09
C GLY A 261 8.19 5.24 -3.45
N TRP A 262 8.24 4.06 -4.07
CA TRP A 262 7.69 3.80 -5.39
C TRP A 262 6.22 4.17 -5.52
N SER A 263 5.41 3.75 -4.55
CA SER A 263 3.96 4.00 -4.53
C SER A 263 3.63 5.48 -4.36
N VAL A 264 4.39 6.20 -3.54
CA VAL A 264 4.24 7.65 -3.37
C VAL A 264 4.59 8.38 -4.67
N GLY A 265 5.71 8.03 -5.31
CA GLY A 265 6.11 8.61 -6.59
C GLY A 265 5.09 8.37 -7.70
N ALA A 266 4.58 7.13 -7.81
CA ALA A 266 3.57 6.79 -8.80
C ALA A 266 2.25 7.57 -8.58
N VAL A 267 1.78 7.62 -7.32
CA VAL A 267 0.56 8.37 -6.96
C VAL A 267 0.74 9.88 -7.19
N ALA A 268 1.89 10.44 -6.82
CA ALA A 268 2.19 11.85 -7.02
C ALA A 268 2.22 12.25 -8.50
N LEU A 269 2.80 11.41 -9.35
CA LEU A 269 2.80 11.61 -10.81
C LEU A 269 1.39 11.75 -11.35
N VAL A 270 0.51 10.79 -10.99
CA VAL A 270 -0.87 10.76 -11.46
C VAL A 270 -1.68 11.91 -10.87
N ALA A 271 -1.57 12.18 -9.57
CA ALA A 271 -2.27 13.28 -8.92
C ALA A 271 -1.89 14.65 -9.48
N GLY A 272 -0.60 14.88 -9.73
CA GLY A 272 -0.12 16.12 -10.35
C GLY A 272 -0.61 16.30 -11.79
N TRP A 273 -0.70 15.23 -12.57
CA TRP A 273 -1.30 15.27 -13.90
C TRP A 273 -2.80 15.58 -13.84
N LEU A 274 -3.54 14.94 -12.95
CA LEU A 274 -4.97 15.22 -12.75
C LEU A 274 -5.19 16.68 -12.32
N ALA A 275 -4.35 17.22 -11.46
CA ALA A 275 -4.46 18.62 -11.03
C ALA A 275 -4.27 19.61 -12.18
N ARG A 276 -3.44 19.26 -13.19
CA ARG A 276 -3.25 20.11 -14.39
C ARG A 276 -4.36 19.94 -15.41
N THR A 277 -5.02 18.79 -15.48
CA THR A 277 -5.94 18.43 -16.57
C THR A 277 -7.42 18.48 -16.17
N ARG A 278 -7.74 18.39 -14.88
CA ARG A 278 -9.11 18.50 -14.36
C ARG A 278 -9.55 19.98 -14.28
N PRO A 279 -10.85 20.27 -14.28
CA PRO A 279 -11.36 21.64 -14.11
C PRO A 279 -10.80 22.32 -12.86
N ARG A 280 -10.61 23.64 -12.93
CA ARG A 280 -10.16 24.42 -11.76
C ARG A 280 -11.13 24.24 -10.59
N GLY A 281 -10.57 24.04 -9.39
CA GLY A 281 -11.34 23.83 -8.17
C GLY A 281 -11.71 22.38 -7.88
N THR A 282 -11.32 21.43 -8.75
CA THR A 282 -11.41 20.00 -8.45
C THR A 282 -10.55 19.69 -7.23
N ARG A 283 -11.16 19.12 -6.19
CA ARG A 283 -10.47 18.73 -4.96
C ARG A 283 -9.91 17.32 -5.11
N ILE A 284 -8.61 17.22 -5.30
CA ILE A 284 -7.89 15.96 -5.48
C ILE A 284 -7.17 15.62 -4.18
N ALA A 285 -7.43 14.43 -3.65
CA ALA A 285 -6.71 13.84 -2.54
C ALA A 285 -5.91 12.62 -3.02
N ALA A 286 -4.62 12.60 -2.73
CA ALA A 286 -3.69 11.54 -3.06
C ALA A 286 -3.22 10.85 -1.76
N VAL A 287 -3.33 9.52 -1.69
CA VAL A 287 -2.88 8.77 -0.52
C VAL A 287 -1.41 8.39 -0.70
N PHE A 288 -0.55 8.91 0.17
CA PHE A 288 0.87 8.58 0.23
C PHE A 288 1.09 7.49 1.28
N PRO A 289 1.20 6.21 0.87
CA PRO A 289 1.00 5.08 1.78
C PRO A 289 2.17 4.82 2.73
N ASP A 290 3.36 5.33 2.48
CA ASP A 290 4.55 5.05 3.29
C ASP A 290 5.50 6.24 3.36
N GLY A 291 6.51 6.13 4.25
CA GLY A 291 7.61 7.08 4.38
C GLY A 291 8.86 6.65 3.60
N PRO A 292 9.93 7.46 3.64
CA PRO A 292 11.13 7.26 2.84
C PRO A 292 12.10 6.21 3.39
N GLN A 293 11.95 5.80 4.66
CA GLN A 293 13.00 5.10 5.43
C GLN A 293 13.52 3.83 4.75
N ARG A 294 12.64 3.10 4.06
CA ARG A 294 12.99 1.86 3.37
C ARG A 294 13.52 2.05 1.94
N TYR A 295 13.59 3.28 1.45
CA TYR A 295 13.89 3.56 0.04
C TYR A 295 15.18 4.31 -0.21
N PHE A 296 15.97 4.58 0.85
CA PHE A 296 17.26 5.26 0.70
C PHE A 296 18.29 4.40 -0.06
N ASP A 297 18.18 3.08 0.00
CA ASP A 297 19.04 2.17 -0.76
C ASP A 297 18.50 1.85 -2.18
N THR A 298 17.35 2.41 -2.57
CA THR A 298 16.71 2.17 -3.88
C THR A 298 16.31 3.47 -4.57
N VAL A 299 15.11 4.00 -4.30
CA VAL A 299 14.54 5.20 -4.94
C VAL A 299 15.47 6.42 -4.83
N PHE A 300 16.15 6.58 -3.71
CA PHE A 300 17.03 7.71 -3.41
C PHE A 300 18.53 7.39 -3.54
N ASN A 301 18.88 6.19 -4.01
CA ASN A 301 20.25 5.79 -4.28
C ASN A 301 20.56 5.94 -5.77
N ASP A 302 21.57 6.75 -6.11
CA ASP A 302 21.96 7.03 -7.49
C ASP A 302 22.58 5.81 -8.18
N GLU A 303 23.38 5.02 -7.46
CA GLU A 303 24.01 3.82 -8.01
C GLU A 303 22.93 2.78 -8.36
N PHE A 304 21.98 2.56 -7.44
CA PHE A 304 20.83 1.67 -7.71
C PHE A 304 20.03 2.15 -8.92
N CYS A 305 19.71 3.43 -8.97
CA CYS A 305 18.92 3.99 -10.06
C CYS A 305 19.66 3.91 -11.40
N ALA A 306 20.96 4.15 -11.42
CA ALA A 306 21.79 4.02 -12.63
C ALA A 306 21.90 2.58 -13.11
N ALA A 307 22.12 1.62 -12.17
CA ALA A 307 22.18 0.20 -12.48
C ALA A 307 20.89 -0.35 -13.13
N HIS A 308 19.74 0.31 -12.87
CA HIS A 308 18.44 -0.07 -13.41
C HIS A 308 17.92 0.89 -14.49
N GLY A 309 18.73 1.85 -14.96
CA GLY A 309 18.35 2.82 -16.01
C GLY A 309 17.16 3.73 -15.63
N LEU A 310 16.94 4.01 -14.35
CA LEU A 310 15.73 4.70 -13.86
C LEU A 310 15.76 6.20 -14.05
N LEU A 311 16.93 6.79 -14.24
CA LEU A 311 17.11 8.22 -14.42
C LEU A 311 17.33 8.61 -15.88
N ASP A 312 17.49 7.63 -16.77
CA ASP A 312 17.75 7.83 -18.18
C ASP A 312 16.47 8.03 -19.01
N GLY A 313 16.61 8.70 -20.16
CA GLY A 313 15.55 8.89 -21.13
C GLY A 313 14.58 10.05 -20.82
N PRO A 314 13.59 10.27 -21.69
CA PRO A 314 12.68 11.40 -21.60
C PRO A 314 11.72 11.28 -20.42
N VAL A 315 11.40 12.40 -19.80
CA VAL A 315 10.32 12.49 -18.79
C VAL A 315 8.99 12.60 -19.54
N ARG A 316 8.08 11.65 -19.29
CA ARG A 316 6.70 11.76 -19.81
C ARG A 316 5.92 12.74 -18.93
N GLU A 317 5.28 13.71 -19.57
CA GLU A 317 4.39 14.68 -18.90
C GLU A 317 2.95 14.22 -18.90
N ASP A 318 2.56 13.37 -19.87
CA ASP A 318 1.22 12.80 -20.03
C ASP A 318 1.27 11.27 -20.16
N PRO A 319 0.23 10.57 -19.68
CA PRO A 319 0.11 9.14 -19.88
C PRO A 319 -0.20 8.79 -21.34
N ALA A 320 0.31 7.66 -21.81
CA ALA A 320 -0.19 7.05 -23.03
C ALA A 320 -1.62 6.55 -22.83
N ALA A 321 -2.43 6.59 -23.90
CA ALA A 321 -3.73 5.94 -23.88
C ALA A 321 -3.56 4.41 -23.91
N TYR A 322 -4.34 3.72 -23.09
CA TYR A 322 -4.40 2.25 -23.15
C TYR A 322 -5.04 1.81 -24.47
N VAL A 323 -4.39 0.89 -25.16
CA VAL A 323 -4.87 0.27 -26.39
C VAL A 323 -5.06 -1.24 -26.19
N SER A 324 -4.06 -1.93 -25.64
CA SER A 324 -4.07 -3.34 -25.29
C SER A 324 -3.08 -3.62 -24.17
N ASP A 325 -3.12 -4.79 -23.56
CA ASP A 325 -2.22 -5.17 -22.48
C ASP A 325 -0.74 -5.09 -22.89
N ASP A 326 -0.42 -5.51 -24.12
CA ASP A 326 0.95 -5.48 -24.66
C ASP A 326 1.46 -4.05 -24.91
N SER A 327 0.56 -3.05 -24.94
CA SER A 327 0.95 -1.64 -25.13
C SER A 327 1.45 -0.98 -23.83
N VAL A 328 1.28 -1.63 -22.68
CA VAL A 328 1.60 -1.05 -21.37
C VAL A 328 3.06 -1.32 -21.01
N SER A 329 3.94 -0.41 -21.41
CA SER A 329 5.39 -0.48 -21.12
C SER A 329 5.89 0.63 -20.19
N GLY A 330 5.03 1.55 -19.78
CA GLY A 330 5.31 2.69 -18.91
C GLY A 330 4.01 3.39 -18.55
N TRP A 331 4.07 4.67 -18.21
CA TRP A 331 2.88 5.39 -17.76
C TRP A 331 1.77 5.39 -18.80
N THR A 332 0.73 4.64 -18.51
CA THR A 332 -0.42 4.41 -19.38
C THR A 332 -1.71 4.60 -18.60
N ARG A 333 -2.75 5.14 -19.25
CA ARG A 333 -4.05 5.47 -18.65
C ARG A 333 -5.20 4.73 -19.33
N ARG A 334 -6.13 4.21 -18.55
CA ARG A 334 -7.42 3.66 -18.99
C ARG A 334 -8.57 4.26 -18.20
N VAL A 335 -9.55 4.84 -18.89
CA VAL A 335 -10.83 5.21 -18.30
C VAL A 335 -11.69 3.95 -18.25
N LEU A 336 -12.33 3.70 -17.12
CA LEU A 336 -13.19 2.54 -16.91
C LEU A 336 -14.66 2.99 -17.01
N GLU A 337 -15.47 2.19 -17.67
CA GLU A 337 -16.93 2.40 -17.64
C GLU A 337 -17.46 1.87 -16.30
N ARG A 338 -18.05 2.76 -15.50
CA ARG A 338 -18.77 2.28 -14.31
C ARG A 338 -19.91 1.38 -14.76
N VAL A 339 -19.93 0.14 -14.30
CA VAL A 339 -21.14 -0.67 -14.32
C VAL A 339 -22.10 -0.03 -13.31
N ARG A 340 -23.03 0.80 -13.83
CA ARG A 340 -24.07 1.47 -13.04
C ARG A 340 -25.10 0.50 -12.50
#